data_4915c86b8cdc84f24bc49a50eed1586c
#
_entry.id   4915c86b8cdc84f24bc49a50eed1586c
#
_cell.length_a   1.000
_cell.length_b   1.000
_cell.length_c   1.000
_cell.angle_alpha   90.00
_cell.angle_beta   90.00
_cell.angle_gamma   90.00
#
_symmetry.space_group_name_H-M   'P 1'
#
loop_
_entity.id
_entity.type
_entity.pdbx_description
1 polymer ?
#
loop_
_entity_poly.entity_id
_entity_poly.type
_entity_poly.pdbx_seq_one_letter_code
_entity_poly.pdbx_strand_id
1 'polypeptide(L)'
;MPTVLGAEQGSEEILRHAQAFYASGNVADAAALARRAYEVSPSPQTANFLRQAETALGEQLKKELFGQGRVPVLQVAPADLRGMPLTAPERYLLSRIDGLRTVEAIVQVSPIHELDALRCFRGFVDQGLIELRGR
;
A
#
# COMPACT_ATOMS: atom_id res chain seq x y z
N MET A 1 33.64 -11.80 11.37
CA MET A 1 32.62 -11.83 10.32
C MET A 1 32.36 -10.46 9.74
N PRO A 2 32.60 -10.27 8.49
CA PRO A 2 32.41 -8.96 7.89
C PRO A 2 30.92 -8.65 7.74
N THR A 3 30.46 -7.71 8.53
CA THR A 3 29.07 -7.28 8.51
C THR A 3 28.66 -6.67 7.16
N VAL A 4 29.61 -6.02 6.48
CA VAL A 4 29.36 -5.40 5.18
C VAL A 4 28.98 -6.45 4.13
N LEU A 5 29.75 -7.55 4.08
CA LEU A 5 29.46 -8.66 3.17
C LEU A 5 28.12 -9.31 3.52
N GLY A 6 27.83 -9.46 4.80
CA GLY A 6 26.57 -10.02 5.23
C GLY A 6 25.38 -9.16 4.81
N ALA A 7 25.52 -7.84 4.89
CA ALA A 7 24.47 -6.92 4.48
C ALA A 7 24.21 -6.98 2.97
N GLU A 8 25.29 -7.02 2.16
CA GLU A 8 25.16 -7.12 0.71
C GLU A 8 24.52 -8.44 0.30
N GLN A 9 24.94 -9.54 0.91
CA GLN A 9 24.36 -10.85 0.64
C GLN A 9 22.88 -10.89 1.06
N GLY A 10 22.56 -10.30 2.20
CA GLY A 10 21.19 -10.22 2.66
C GLY A 10 20.31 -9.45 1.69
N SER A 11 20.83 -8.32 1.17
CA SER A 11 20.10 -7.51 0.19
C SER A 11 19.87 -8.28 -1.11
N GLU A 12 20.88 -9.00 -1.60
CA GLU A 12 20.77 -9.80 -2.81
C GLU A 12 19.74 -10.93 -2.66
N GLU A 13 19.74 -11.60 -1.51
CA GLU A 13 18.76 -12.64 -1.22
C GLU A 13 17.35 -12.08 -1.14
N ILE A 14 17.19 -10.96 -0.43
CA ILE A 14 15.88 -10.31 -0.32
C ILE A 14 15.40 -9.92 -1.72
N LEU A 15 16.29 -9.37 -2.55
CA LEU A 15 15.94 -8.97 -3.90
C LEU A 15 15.51 -10.17 -4.75
N ARG A 16 16.19 -11.31 -4.62
CA ARG A 16 15.80 -12.52 -5.34
C ARG A 16 14.40 -12.99 -4.94
N HIS A 17 14.11 -12.97 -3.64
CA HIS A 17 12.78 -13.33 -3.15
C HIS A 17 11.72 -12.35 -3.67
N ALA A 18 12.05 -11.06 -3.67
CA ALA A 18 11.15 -10.03 -4.20
C ALA A 18 10.87 -10.28 -5.68
N GLN A 19 11.89 -10.61 -6.46
CA GLN A 19 11.74 -10.91 -7.87
C GLN A 19 10.88 -12.15 -8.11
N ALA A 20 11.02 -13.17 -7.25
CA ALA A 20 10.21 -14.39 -7.34
C ALA A 20 8.74 -14.09 -7.06
N PHE A 21 8.44 -13.29 -6.04
CA PHE A 21 7.07 -12.87 -5.76
C PHE A 21 6.49 -12.05 -6.92
N TYR A 22 7.30 -11.16 -7.47
CA TYR A 22 6.87 -10.34 -8.61
C TYR A 22 6.50 -11.22 -9.80
N ALA A 23 7.36 -12.20 -10.11
CA ALA A 23 7.13 -13.10 -11.23
C ALA A 23 5.88 -13.95 -11.04
N SER A 24 5.53 -14.28 -9.81
CA SER A 24 4.33 -15.06 -9.51
C SER A 24 3.05 -14.22 -9.42
N GLY A 25 3.17 -12.90 -9.60
CA GLY A 25 2.02 -11.99 -9.53
C GLY A 25 1.71 -11.47 -8.14
N ASN A 26 2.49 -11.84 -7.13
CA ASN A 26 2.30 -11.36 -5.77
C ASN A 26 3.07 -10.04 -5.58
N VAL A 27 2.51 -8.98 -6.17
CA VAL A 27 3.21 -7.69 -6.22
C VAL A 27 3.26 -6.99 -4.86
N ALA A 28 2.32 -7.27 -3.96
CA ALA A 28 2.33 -6.68 -2.62
C ALA A 28 3.55 -7.15 -1.82
N ASP A 29 3.79 -8.46 -1.78
CA ASP A 29 4.96 -9.01 -1.11
C ASP A 29 6.25 -8.64 -1.83
N ALA A 30 6.21 -8.59 -3.17
CA ALA A 30 7.36 -8.16 -3.96
C ALA A 30 7.77 -6.73 -3.59
N ALA A 31 6.80 -5.81 -3.48
CA ALA A 31 7.09 -4.42 -3.15
C ALA A 31 7.62 -4.28 -1.72
N ALA A 32 7.07 -5.04 -0.77
CA ALA A 32 7.53 -5.01 0.61
C ALA A 32 8.98 -5.47 0.73
N LEU A 33 9.32 -6.58 0.06
CA LEU A 33 10.69 -7.10 0.07
C LEU A 33 11.64 -6.19 -0.72
N ALA A 34 11.17 -5.61 -1.82
CA ALA A 34 11.98 -4.68 -2.60
C ALA A 34 12.38 -3.46 -1.76
N ARG A 35 11.45 -2.93 -0.97
CA ARG A 35 11.76 -1.82 -0.07
C ARG A 35 12.78 -2.22 0.97
N ARG A 36 12.64 -3.40 1.54
CA ARG A 36 13.59 -3.91 2.52
C ARG A 36 14.98 -4.07 1.91
N ALA A 37 15.08 -4.61 0.71
CA ALA A 37 16.35 -4.75 0.01
C ALA A 37 17.00 -3.39 -0.21
N TYR A 38 16.21 -2.38 -0.60
CA TYR A 38 16.71 -1.03 -0.80
C TYR A 38 17.20 -0.43 0.53
N GLU A 39 16.47 -0.63 1.61
CA GLU A 39 16.84 -0.11 2.93
C GLU A 39 18.14 -0.75 3.45
N VAL A 40 18.32 -2.04 3.19
CA VAL A 40 19.53 -2.76 3.61
C VAL A 40 20.74 -2.29 2.80
N SER A 41 20.59 -2.15 1.49
CA SER A 41 21.70 -1.77 0.61
C SER A 41 21.17 -0.93 -0.54
N PRO A 42 21.05 0.41 -0.35
CA PRO A 42 20.60 1.28 -1.42
C PRO A 42 21.54 1.22 -2.63
N SER A 43 20.95 1.00 -3.81
CA SER A 43 21.70 0.95 -5.07
C SER A 43 20.76 1.26 -6.20
N PRO A 44 21.29 1.60 -7.41
CA PRO A 44 20.41 1.77 -8.58
C PRO A 44 19.58 0.53 -8.88
N GLN A 45 20.15 -0.66 -8.66
CA GLN A 45 19.44 -1.91 -8.89
C GLN A 45 18.26 -2.07 -7.95
N THR A 46 18.48 -1.91 -6.64
CA THR A 46 17.39 -2.03 -5.66
C THR A 46 16.36 -0.92 -5.82
N ALA A 47 16.81 0.30 -6.13
CA ALA A 47 15.90 1.42 -6.34
C ALA A 47 15.01 1.20 -7.56
N ASN A 48 15.57 0.72 -8.65
CA ASN A 48 14.81 0.48 -9.89
C ASN A 48 13.79 -0.63 -9.68
N PHE A 49 14.15 -1.71 -9.02
CA PHE A 49 13.21 -2.80 -8.78
C PHE A 49 12.11 -2.37 -7.82
N LEU A 50 12.46 -1.59 -6.78
CA LEU A 50 11.46 -1.06 -5.86
C LEU A 50 10.43 -0.21 -6.61
N ARG A 51 10.88 0.67 -7.50
CA ARG A 51 9.98 1.49 -8.30
C ARG A 51 9.07 0.63 -9.17
N GLN A 52 9.64 -0.39 -9.81
CA GLN A 52 8.88 -1.31 -10.66
C GLN A 52 7.81 -2.03 -9.86
N ALA A 53 8.18 -2.57 -8.70
CA ALA A 53 7.25 -3.32 -7.85
C ALA A 53 6.15 -2.41 -7.29
N GLU A 54 6.50 -1.20 -6.87
CA GLU A 54 5.51 -0.25 -6.34
C GLU A 54 4.57 0.25 -7.42
N THR A 55 5.06 0.43 -8.65
CA THR A 55 4.20 0.79 -9.78
C THR A 55 3.18 -0.31 -10.05
N ALA A 56 3.63 -1.56 -10.06
CA ALA A 56 2.74 -2.70 -10.29
C ALA A 56 1.71 -2.84 -9.16
N LEU A 57 2.13 -2.64 -7.92
CA LEU A 57 1.22 -2.67 -6.78
C LEU A 57 0.17 -1.56 -6.89
N GLY A 58 0.60 -0.35 -7.24
CA GLY A 58 -0.32 0.77 -7.41
C GLY A 58 -1.38 0.48 -8.47
N GLU A 59 -0.99 -0.09 -9.60
CA GLU A 59 -1.93 -0.44 -10.66
C GLU A 59 -2.92 -1.51 -10.20
N GLN A 60 -2.45 -2.51 -9.47
CA GLN A 60 -3.32 -3.55 -8.93
C GLN A 60 -4.33 -2.98 -7.93
N LEU A 61 -3.85 -2.15 -7.00
CA LEU A 61 -4.72 -1.54 -5.99
C LEU A 61 -5.76 -0.62 -6.63
N LYS A 62 -5.37 0.13 -7.67
CA LYS A 62 -6.32 0.97 -8.40
C LYS A 62 -7.42 0.15 -9.04
N LYS A 63 -7.09 -0.98 -9.64
CA LYS A 63 -8.12 -1.85 -10.22
C LYS A 63 -9.10 -2.33 -9.17
N GLU A 64 -8.60 -2.70 -8.00
CA GLU A 64 -9.44 -3.22 -6.92
C GLU A 64 -10.29 -2.12 -6.26
N LEU A 65 -9.71 -0.94 -6.06
CA LEU A 65 -10.32 0.11 -5.25
C LEU A 65 -11.08 1.14 -6.07
N PHE A 66 -10.65 1.42 -7.30
CA PHE A 66 -11.27 2.44 -8.16
C PHE A 66 -12.32 1.85 -9.10
N GLY A 67 -12.24 0.55 -9.40
CA GLY A 67 -13.06 -0.06 -10.44
C GLY A 67 -14.55 0.23 -10.26
N GLN A 68 -15.21 0.62 -11.36
CA GLN A 68 -16.67 0.83 -11.39
C GLN A 68 -17.18 1.89 -10.40
N GLY A 69 -16.35 2.89 -10.11
CA GLY A 69 -16.77 4.00 -9.24
C GLY A 69 -17.13 3.55 -7.84
N ARG A 70 -16.26 2.76 -7.24
CA ARG A 70 -16.51 2.22 -5.90
C ARG A 70 -16.54 3.31 -4.84
N VAL A 71 -17.59 3.29 -4.03
CA VAL A 71 -17.82 4.25 -2.95
C VAL A 71 -17.57 3.56 -1.61
N PRO A 72 -16.62 4.06 -0.80
CA PRO A 72 -16.42 3.51 0.53
C PRO A 72 -17.51 3.95 1.49
N VAL A 73 -17.96 3.03 2.31
CA VAL A 73 -18.97 3.28 3.34
C VAL A 73 -18.44 2.77 4.66
N LEU A 74 -18.41 3.62 5.69
CA LEU A 74 -17.95 3.24 7.02
C LEU A 74 -18.84 2.13 7.59
N GLN A 75 -18.19 1.12 8.17
CA GLN A 75 -18.88 -0.01 8.82
C GLN A 75 -18.80 0.08 10.33
N VAL A 76 -18.16 1.10 10.86
CA VAL A 76 -18.02 1.31 12.32
C VAL A 76 -18.48 2.71 12.64
N ALA A 77 -18.92 2.91 13.90
CA ALA A 77 -19.33 4.23 14.35
C ALA A 77 -18.12 5.16 14.47
N PRO A 78 -18.29 6.46 14.14
CA PRO A 78 -17.17 7.41 14.29
C PRO A 78 -16.56 7.43 15.68
N ALA A 79 -17.37 7.19 16.72
CA ALA A 79 -16.87 7.13 18.10
C ALA A 79 -15.87 5.97 18.29
N ASP A 80 -16.11 4.83 17.62
CA ASP A 80 -15.23 3.68 17.70
C ASP A 80 -13.88 3.95 17.06
N LEU A 81 -13.85 4.78 16.02
CA LEU A 81 -12.61 5.14 15.33
C LEU A 81 -11.67 5.94 16.25
N ARG A 82 -12.22 6.72 17.17
CA ARG A 82 -11.40 7.53 18.06
C ARG A 82 -10.53 6.70 18.98
N GLY A 83 -10.99 5.51 19.35
CA GLY A 83 -10.25 4.60 20.23
C GLY A 83 -9.26 3.72 19.51
N MET A 84 -9.21 3.74 18.18
CA MET A 84 -8.34 2.88 17.41
C MET A 84 -6.96 3.48 17.23
N PRO A 85 -5.89 2.65 17.18
CA PRO A 85 -4.53 3.13 16.98
C PRO A 85 -4.27 3.45 15.51
N LEU A 86 -4.90 4.51 15.02
CA LEU A 86 -4.79 4.91 13.61
C LEU A 86 -3.71 5.97 13.44
N THR A 87 -2.99 5.91 12.32
CA THR A 87 -2.03 6.96 11.96
C THR A 87 -2.77 8.22 11.50
N ALA A 88 -2.06 9.34 11.43
CA ALA A 88 -2.65 10.59 10.96
C ALA A 88 -3.18 10.48 9.52
N PRO A 89 -2.45 9.87 8.56
CA PRO A 89 -2.99 9.65 7.23
C PRO A 89 -4.26 8.80 7.23
N GLU A 90 -4.29 7.74 8.03
CA GLU A 90 -5.46 6.88 8.12
C GLU A 90 -6.67 7.65 8.65
N ARG A 91 -6.47 8.45 9.70
CA ARG A 91 -7.55 9.28 10.25
C ARG A 91 -8.07 10.28 9.23
N TYR A 92 -7.16 10.89 8.48
CA TYR A 92 -7.54 11.85 7.45
C TYR A 92 -8.43 11.20 6.40
N LEU A 93 -7.99 10.05 5.85
CA LEU A 93 -8.74 9.38 4.80
C LEU A 93 -10.11 8.91 5.29
N LEU A 94 -10.18 8.35 6.50
CA LEU A 94 -11.46 7.93 7.07
C LEU A 94 -12.40 9.11 7.28
N SER A 95 -11.86 10.29 7.61
CA SER A 95 -12.68 11.49 7.80
C SER A 95 -13.29 12.01 6.51
N ARG A 96 -12.76 11.60 5.35
CA ARG A 96 -13.28 12.01 4.03
C ARG A 96 -14.37 11.09 3.51
N ILE A 97 -14.63 9.98 4.18
CA ILE A 97 -15.64 9.01 3.75
C ILE A 97 -17.01 9.51 4.19
N ASP A 98 -17.86 9.81 3.21
CA ASP A 98 -19.20 10.33 3.46
C ASP A 98 -20.30 9.44 2.83
N GLY A 99 -19.92 8.30 2.27
CA GLY A 99 -20.87 7.41 1.61
C GLY A 99 -21.27 7.85 0.21
N LEU A 100 -20.70 8.94 -0.29
CA LEU A 100 -21.03 9.51 -1.60
C LEU A 100 -19.83 9.58 -2.52
N ARG A 101 -18.66 9.94 -2.00
CA ARG A 101 -17.43 10.08 -2.79
C ARG A 101 -16.82 8.72 -3.07
N THR A 102 -16.28 8.57 -4.29
CA THR A 102 -15.54 7.35 -4.64
C THR A 102 -14.16 7.36 -3.98
N VAL A 103 -13.56 6.18 -3.87
CA VAL A 103 -12.17 6.05 -3.40
C VAL A 103 -11.26 6.92 -4.27
N GLU A 104 -11.44 6.85 -5.59
CA GLU A 104 -10.62 7.63 -6.52
C GLU A 104 -10.71 9.13 -6.23
N ALA A 105 -11.90 9.66 -6.02
CA ALA A 105 -12.07 11.07 -5.72
C ALA A 105 -11.38 11.47 -4.42
N ILE A 106 -11.48 10.64 -3.39
CA ILE A 106 -10.82 10.91 -2.11
C ILE A 106 -9.31 10.91 -2.26
N VAL A 107 -8.76 9.92 -2.98
CA VAL A 107 -7.32 9.81 -3.20
C VAL A 107 -6.80 11.01 -3.98
N GLN A 108 -7.52 11.44 -5.02
CA GLN A 108 -7.07 12.52 -5.90
C GLN A 108 -6.97 13.86 -5.17
N VAL A 109 -7.84 14.14 -4.21
CA VAL A 109 -7.80 15.41 -3.47
C VAL A 109 -6.99 15.33 -2.19
N SER A 110 -6.52 14.14 -1.82
CA SER A 110 -5.75 13.92 -0.61
C SER A 110 -4.31 14.44 -0.78
N PRO A 111 -3.72 15.04 0.29
CA PRO A 111 -2.31 15.40 0.26
C PRO A 111 -1.38 14.21 0.48
N ILE A 112 -1.95 13.03 0.74
CA ILE A 112 -1.20 11.80 0.99
C ILE A 112 -0.72 11.24 -0.34
N HIS A 113 0.52 10.72 -0.38
CA HIS A 113 1.04 10.07 -1.57
C HIS A 113 0.09 8.96 -2.03
N GLU A 114 -0.13 8.86 -3.34
CA GLU A 114 -1.16 7.97 -3.90
C GLU A 114 -1.02 6.53 -3.42
N LEU A 115 0.18 5.95 -3.48
CA LEU A 115 0.36 4.57 -3.08
C LEU A 115 0.06 4.37 -1.60
N ASP A 116 0.46 5.32 -0.76
CA ASP A 116 0.19 5.25 0.68
C ASP A 116 -1.32 5.32 0.95
N ALA A 117 -2.03 6.18 0.24
CA ALA A 117 -3.48 6.29 0.36
C ALA A 117 -4.16 4.98 -0.08
N LEU A 118 -3.70 4.40 -1.19
CA LEU A 118 -4.25 3.13 -1.67
C LEU A 118 -4.03 2.00 -0.68
N ARG A 119 -2.84 1.94 -0.09
CA ARG A 119 -2.55 0.95 0.96
C ARG A 119 -3.45 1.14 2.17
N CYS A 120 -3.70 2.38 2.56
CA CYS A 120 -4.62 2.65 3.68
C CYS A 120 -6.02 2.13 3.37
N PHE A 121 -6.55 2.44 2.19
CA PHE A 121 -7.88 1.95 1.82
C PHE A 121 -7.94 0.43 1.76
N ARG A 122 -6.90 -0.21 1.23
CA ARG A 122 -6.84 -1.67 1.23
C ARG A 122 -6.88 -2.22 2.65
N GLY A 123 -6.12 -1.61 3.55
CA GLY A 123 -6.14 -1.98 4.97
C GLY A 123 -7.50 -1.79 5.61
N PHE A 124 -8.20 -0.72 5.28
CA PHE A 124 -9.56 -0.47 5.80
C PHE A 124 -10.52 -1.56 5.37
N VAL A 125 -10.44 -1.98 4.10
CA VAL A 125 -11.27 -3.08 3.59
C VAL A 125 -10.94 -4.38 4.33
N ASP A 126 -9.65 -4.69 4.46
CA ASP A 126 -9.20 -5.93 5.10
C ASP A 126 -9.59 -5.99 6.57
N GLN A 127 -9.62 -4.86 7.25
CA GLN A 127 -10.00 -4.77 8.66
C GLN A 127 -11.52 -4.67 8.86
N GLY A 128 -12.28 -4.57 7.79
CA GLY A 128 -13.73 -4.42 7.89
C GLY A 128 -14.20 -3.05 8.34
N LEU A 129 -13.33 -2.04 8.28
CA LEU A 129 -13.71 -0.67 8.66
C LEU A 129 -14.59 -0.01 7.63
N ILE A 130 -14.43 -0.41 6.37
CA ILE A 130 -15.25 0.11 5.26
C ILE A 130 -15.71 -1.03 4.38
N GLU A 131 -16.80 -0.77 3.68
CA GLU A 131 -17.31 -1.61 2.59
C GLU A 131 -17.26 -0.79 1.31
N LEU A 132 -16.83 -1.40 0.22
CA LEU A 132 -16.82 -0.74 -1.09
C LEU A 132 -18.08 -1.11 -1.84
N ARG A 133 -18.89 -0.10 -2.18
CA ARG A 133 -20.13 -0.31 -2.90
C ARG A 133 -19.99 0.22 -4.33
N GLY A 134 -20.48 -0.56 -5.28
CA GLY A 134 -20.56 -0.12 -6.65
C GLY A 134 -21.60 0.99 -6.80
N ARG A 135 -21.45 1.82 -7.83
CA ARG A 135 -22.40 2.85 -8.17
C ARG A 135 -23.63 2.28 -8.84
#